data_2826a9085ff377d3f445dba3c1e00aaa
#
_entry.id   2826a9085ff377d3f445dba3c1e00aaa
#
_cell.length_a   1.000
_cell.length_b   1.000
_cell.length_c   1.000
_cell.angle_alpha   90.00
_cell.angle_beta   90.00
_cell.angle_gamma   90.00
#
_symmetry.space_group_name_H-M   'P 1'
#
loop_
_entity.id
_entity.type
_entity.pdbx_description
1 polymer ?
#
loop_
_entity_poly.entity_id
_entity_poly.type
_entity_poly.pdbx_seq_one_letter_code
_entity_poly.pdbx_strand_id
1 'polypeptide(L)'
;MTLLVKDANTSVQSLATVTDGNGNLVPAHAPAATNAQGIAAPVGPQNPLPVVNTAGTAASDGSGTLAAGGSAQTLFGGAVPANGYLVQNNSSAALWISDTGAASNGGASLQLAANGGMFMTPSGYKPAGPASLYGATTGQGFAARRW
;
A
#
# COMPACT_ATOMS: atom_id res chain seq x y z
N MET A 1 -28.16 14.68 -31.53
CA MET A 1 -29.48 15.10 -31.01
C MET A 1 -29.41 15.10 -29.50
N THR A 2 -29.99 16.09 -28.82
CA THR A 2 -29.94 16.17 -27.35
C THR A 2 -31.33 15.86 -26.82
N LEU A 3 -31.44 14.91 -25.90
CA LEU A 3 -32.69 14.64 -25.19
C LEU A 3 -32.86 15.66 -24.08
N LEU A 4 -33.96 16.41 -24.12
CA LEU A 4 -34.31 17.38 -23.07
C LEU A 4 -35.26 16.72 -22.08
N VAL A 5 -34.85 16.64 -20.84
CA VAL A 5 -35.67 16.12 -19.74
C VAL A 5 -35.98 17.26 -18.78
N LYS A 6 -37.25 17.43 -18.40
CA LYS A 6 -37.67 18.36 -17.34
C LYS A 6 -37.54 17.66 -15.98
N ASP A 7 -36.87 18.31 -15.07
CA ASP A 7 -36.87 17.89 -13.66
C ASP A 7 -38.19 18.33 -12.96
N ALA A 8 -38.36 17.90 -11.72
CA ALA A 8 -39.53 18.26 -10.90
C ALA A 8 -39.66 19.75 -10.66
N ASN A 9 -38.64 20.54 -10.94
CA ASN A 9 -38.58 21.98 -10.76
C ASN A 9 -38.75 22.74 -12.08
N THR A 10 -39.22 22.05 -13.14
CA THR A 10 -39.44 22.59 -14.51
C THR A 10 -38.19 23.07 -15.24
N SER A 11 -37.01 22.87 -14.69
CA SER A 11 -35.73 23.16 -15.36
C SER A 11 -35.48 22.14 -16.48
N VAL A 12 -35.18 22.67 -17.67
CA VAL A 12 -34.82 21.79 -18.81
C VAL A 12 -33.37 21.39 -18.70
N GLN A 13 -33.11 20.09 -18.48
CA GLN A 13 -31.78 19.54 -18.43
C GLN A 13 -31.48 18.84 -19.77
N SER A 14 -30.30 19.11 -20.32
CA SER A 14 -29.84 18.35 -21.47
C SER A 14 -29.13 17.06 -21.02
N LEU A 15 -29.69 15.91 -21.36
CA LEU A 15 -28.98 14.64 -21.18
C LEU A 15 -28.07 14.41 -22.39
N ALA A 16 -26.80 14.15 -22.10
CA ALA A 16 -25.91 13.64 -23.13
C ALA A 16 -26.39 12.25 -23.57
N THR A 17 -26.55 12.08 -24.86
CA THR A 17 -26.91 10.78 -25.46
C THR A 17 -25.79 10.31 -26.35
N VAL A 18 -25.57 9.02 -26.39
CA VAL A 18 -24.72 8.35 -27.39
C VAL A 18 -25.61 7.52 -28.33
N THR A 19 -25.15 7.33 -29.53
CA THR A 19 -25.83 6.45 -30.50
C THR A 19 -25.27 5.05 -30.35
N ASP A 20 -26.13 4.06 -30.16
CA ASP A 20 -25.73 2.65 -30.20
C ASP A 20 -25.38 2.21 -31.64
N GLY A 21 -24.90 0.98 -31.82
CA GLY A 21 -24.52 0.42 -33.13
C GLY A 21 -25.68 0.32 -34.14
N ASN A 22 -26.92 0.55 -33.71
CA ASN A 22 -28.14 0.53 -34.52
C ASN A 22 -28.69 1.92 -34.78
N GLY A 23 -28.00 2.97 -34.34
CA GLY A 23 -28.41 4.36 -34.51
C GLY A 23 -29.42 4.89 -33.47
N ASN A 24 -29.75 4.13 -32.42
CA ASN A 24 -30.67 4.58 -31.37
C ASN A 24 -29.94 5.50 -30.38
N LEU A 25 -30.63 6.54 -29.93
CA LEU A 25 -30.13 7.41 -28.87
C LEU A 25 -30.32 6.73 -27.51
N VAL A 26 -29.23 6.43 -26.85
CA VAL A 26 -29.24 5.90 -25.48
C VAL A 26 -28.68 6.94 -24.50
N PRO A 27 -29.25 7.06 -23.28
CA PRO A 27 -28.69 7.94 -22.28
C PRO A 27 -27.24 7.54 -21.96
N ALA A 28 -26.32 8.49 -22.09
CA ALA A 28 -24.92 8.26 -21.72
C ALA A 28 -24.77 8.36 -20.20
N HIS A 29 -24.88 7.25 -19.52
CA HIS A 29 -24.46 7.10 -18.12
C HIS A 29 -22.97 6.74 -18.04
N ALA A 30 -22.14 7.39 -18.84
CA ALA A 30 -20.70 7.16 -18.76
C ALA A 30 -20.15 7.83 -17.52
N PRO A 31 -19.35 7.16 -16.70
CA PRO A 31 -18.57 7.83 -15.67
C PRO A 31 -17.71 8.90 -16.36
N ALA A 32 -17.83 10.14 -15.89
CA ALA A 32 -17.03 11.24 -16.41
C ALA A 32 -15.70 11.28 -15.66
N ALA A 33 -14.60 11.36 -16.41
CA ALA A 33 -13.28 11.69 -15.86
C ALA A 33 -12.93 13.12 -16.28
N THR A 34 -12.17 13.82 -15.47
CA THR A 34 -11.63 15.13 -15.85
C THR A 34 -10.47 14.92 -16.84
N ASN A 35 -10.58 15.59 -18.01
CA ASN A 35 -9.47 15.62 -18.97
C ASN A 35 -8.31 16.52 -18.46
N ALA A 36 -7.24 16.62 -19.24
CA ALA A 36 -6.07 17.43 -18.89
C ALA A 36 -6.39 18.94 -18.69
N GLN A 37 -7.51 19.43 -19.20
CA GLN A 37 -7.99 20.80 -19.03
C GLN A 37 -8.95 20.97 -17.83
N GLY A 38 -9.17 19.91 -17.03
CA GLY A 38 -10.08 19.92 -15.88
C GLY A 38 -11.56 19.84 -16.25
N ILE A 39 -11.90 19.53 -17.50
CA ILE A 39 -13.28 19.45 -18.00
C ILE A 39 -13.75 17.99 -17.88
N ALA A 40 -14.97 17.80 -17.33
CA ALA A 40 -15.58 16.48 -17.29
C ALA A 40 -15.85 15.98 -18.71
N ALA A 41 -15.28 14.84 -19.04
CA ALA A 41 -15.42 14.18 -20.35
C ALA A 41 -15.79 12.70 -20.18
N PRO A 42 -16.56 12.11 -21.10
CA PRO A 42 -16.88 10.69 -21.05
C PRO A 42 -15.60 9.85 -21.04
N VAL A 43 -15.62 8.76 -20.29
CA VAL A 43 -14.53 7.77 -20.29
C VAL A 43 -14.58 6.98 -21.60
N GLY A 44 -13.45 6.89 -22.28
CA GLY A 44 -13.34 6.20 -23.56
C GLY A 44 -11.87 6.06 -23.96
N PRO A 45 -11.60 5.52 -25.18
CA PRO A 45 -10.22 5.35 -25.65
C PRO A 45 -9.39 6.63 -25.69
N GLN A 46 -10.04 7.79 -25.88
CA GLN A 46 -9.40 9.12 -25.89
C GLN A 46 -9.35 9.79 -24.52
N ASN A 47 -10.10 9.27 -23.56
CA ASN A 47 -10.16 9.76 -22.19
C ASN A 47 -10.36 8.55 -21.26
N PRO A 48 -9.33 7.69 -21.10
CA PRO A 48 -9.42 6.54 -20.21
C PRO A 48 -9.54 7.01 -18.76
N LEU A 49 -10.22 6.20 -17.93
CA LEU A 49 -10.14 6.41 -16.48
C LEU A 49 -8.66 6.41 -16.09
N PRO A 50 -8.21 7.43 -15.36
CA PRO A 50 -6.86 7.40 -14.82
C PRO A 50 -6.75 6.24 -13.82
N VAL A 51 -6.30 5.10 -14.28
CA VAL A 51 -5.84 4.03 -13.40
C VAL A 51 -4.48 4.47 -12.89
N VAL A 52 -4.45 5.03 -11.70
CA VAL A 52 -3.16 5.24 -11.01
C VAL A 52 -2.63 3.85 -10.66
N ASN A 53 -1.88 3.28 -11.57
CA ASN A 53 -1.04 2.15 -11.24
C ASN A 53 0.11 2.70 -10.37
N THR A 54 -0.10 2.74 -9.07
CA THR A 54 0.96 3.13 -8.15
C THR A 54 2.03 2.05 -8.28
N ALA A 55 3.08 2.34 -9.04
CA ALA A 55 4.25 1.49 -9.08
C ALA A 55 4.68 1.24 -7.63
N GLY A 56 4.83 -0.03 -7.26
CA GLY A 56 5.26 -0.38 -5.92
C GLY A 56 6.56 0.36 -5.59
N THR A 57 6.68 0.84 -4.38
CA THR A 57 7.92 1.48 -3.91
C THR A 57 9.07 0.49 -4.06
N ALA A 58 10.18 0.91 -4.62
CA ALA A 58 11.36 0.07 -4.73
C ALA A 58 11.78 -0.47 -3.36
N ALA A 59 12.10 -1.76 -3.30
CA ALA A 59 12.51 -2.37 -2.05
C ALA A 59 13.82 -1.74 -1.53
N SER A 60 13.85 -1.43 -0.23
CA SER A 60 15.03 -0.90 0.46
C SER A 60 15.58 -1.97 1.41
N ASP A 61 16.89 -2.17 1.39
CA ASP A 61 17.59 -3.10 2.27
C ASP A 61 17.78 -2.49 3.66
N GLY A 62 17.53 -3.28 4.68
CA GLY A 62 17.75 -2.94 6.09
C GLY A 62 18.44 -4.08 6.85
N SER A 63 19.07 -5.01 6.12
CA SER A 63 19.78 -6.15 6.69
C SER A 63 20.99 -5.73 7.51
N GLY A 64 21.38 -6.56 8.46
CA GLY A 64 22.53 -6.25 9.32
C GLY A 64 22.67 -7.21 10.47
N THR A 65 23.26 -6.69 11.55
CA THR A 65 23.41 -7.38 12.84
C THR A 65 22.89 -6.50 13.96
N LEU A 66 22.46 -7.12 15.06
CA LEU A 66 22.12 -6.38 16.26
C LEU A 66 23.35 -5.67 16.84
N ALA A 67 23.25 -4.37 16.99
CA ALA A 67 24.32 -3.54 17.55
C ALA A 67 24.51 -3.81 19.05
N ALA A 68 23.42 -4.11 19.77
CA ALA A 68 23.45 -4.41 21.20
C ALA A 68 22.43 -5.48 21.56
N GLY A 69 22.89 -6.58 22.15
CA GLY A 69 22.00 -7.59 22.73
C GLY A 69 21.23 -7.04 23.95
N GLY A 70 20.02 -7.55 24.15
CA GLY A 70 19.17 -7.12 25.25
C GLY A 70 18.48 -5.76 25.04
N SER A 71 18.64 -5.13 23.87
CA SER A 71 18.04 -3.85 23.53
C SER A 71 17.31 -3.91 22.19
N ALA A 72 16.21 -3.18 22.04
CA ALA A 72 15.52 -3.03 20.78
C ALA A 72 16.33 -2.15 19.81
N GLN A 73 16.44 -2.60 18.58
CA GLN A 73 17.06 -1.86 17.47
C GLN A 73 16.00 -1.53 16.44
N THR A 74 15.83 -0.27 16.08
CA THR A 74 14.95 0.13 14.97
C THR A 74 15.57 -0.27 13.64
N LEU A 75 14.75 -0.83 12.77
CA LEU A 75 15.11 -1.16 11.40
C LEU A 75 14.91 0.04 10.48
N PHE A 76 15.52 -0.01 9.30
CA PHE A 76 15.33 0.99 8.23
C PHE A 76 15.59 2.44 8.66
N GLY A 77 16.52 2.65 9.62
CA GLY A 77 16.81 3.99 10.16
C GLY A 77 15.63 4.64 10.88
N GLY A 78 14.69 3.86 11.40
CA GLY A 78 13.49 4.36 12.07
C GLY A 78 12.35 4.77 11.13
N ALA A 79 12.51 4.62 9.82
CA ALA A 79 11.44 4.93 8.88
C ALA A 79 10.34 3.86 8.92
N VAL A 80 9.08 4.30 8.92
CA VAL A 80 7.91 3.41 8.86
C VAL A 80 7.82 2.84 7.44
N PRO A 81 7.73 1.50 7.26
CA PRO A 81 7.52 0.90 5.95
C PRO A 81 6.16 1.31 5.36
N ALA A 82 6.14 1.78 4.12
CA ALA A 82 4.94 2.34 3.50
C ALA A 82 3.91 1.26 3.10
N ASN A 83 4.40 0.16 2.51
CA ASN A 83 3.55 -0.90 1.95
C ASN A 83 3.82 -2.28 2.57
N GLY A 84 4.87 -2.38 3.39
CA GLY A 84 5.21 -3.62 4.09
C GLY A 84 6.71 -3.83 4.24
N TYR A 85 7.04 -4.91 4.93
CA TYR A 85 8.43 -5.31 5.15
C TYR A 85 8.54 -6.82 5.40
N LEU A 86 9.76 -7.31 5.27
CA LEU A 86 10.16 -8.67 5.57
C LEU A 86 11.38 -8.64 6.49
N VAL A 87 11.42 -9.51 7.47
CA VAL A 87 12.60 -9.76 8.30
C VAL A 87 12.81 -11.26 8.45
N GLN A 88 14.05 -11.70 8.26
CA GLN A 88 14.48 -13.07 8.45
C GLN A 88 15.61 -13.13 9.48
N ASN A 89 15.49 -14.04 10.42
CA ASN A 89 16.53 -14.33 11.41
C ASN A 89 17.58 -15.27 10.83
N ASN A 90 18.78 -14.75 10.60
CA ASN A 90 19.92 -15.52 10.10
C ASN A 90 20.87 -15.98 11.23
N SER A 91 20.50 -15.75 12.50
CA SER A 91 21.31 -16.13 13.66
C SER A 91 20.88 -17.48 14.23
N SER A 92 21.73 -18.07 15.04
CA SER A 92 21.49 -19.35 15.75
C SER A 92 20.63 -19.20 17.02
N ALA A 93 20.18 -18.01 17.36
CA ALA A 93 19.30 -17.74 18.50
C ALA A 93 18.06 -16.97 18.04
N ALA A 94 16.98 -17.04 18.80
CA ALA A 94 15.73 -16.36 18.47
C ALA A 94 15.90 -14.84 18.43
N LEU A 95 15.15 -14.21 17.53
CA LEU A 95 14.92 -12.75 17.47
C LEU A 95 13.44 -12.46 17.68
N TRP A 96 13.10 -11.25 18.03
CA TRP A 96 11.73 -10.77 18.17
C TRP A 96 11.54 -9.50 17.36
N ILE A 97 10.40 -9.38 16.68
CA ILE A 97 10.04 -8.25 15.81
C ILE A 97 8.77 -7.57 16.33
N SER A 98 8.71 -6.25 16.26
CA SER A 98 7.52 -5.45 16.53
C SER A 98 7.48 -4.23 15.61
N ASP A 99 6.30 -3.83 15.18
CA ASP A 99 6.02 -2.59 14.44
C ASP A 99 4.96 -1.72 15.13
N THR A 100 4.62 -2.08 16.37
CA THR A 100 3.71 -1.33 17.24
C THR A 100 4.44 -0.66 18.41
N GLY A 101 5.75 -0.89 18.53
CA GLY A 101 6.59 -0.35 19.59
C GLY A 101 7.97 -0.99 19.59
N ALA A 102 8.75 -0.74 20.66
CA ALA A 102 10.05 -1.37 20.82
C ALA A 102 9.90 -2.90 21.01
N ALA A 103 10.63 -3.66 20.20
CA ALA A 103 10.64 -5.12 20.31
C ALA A 103 11.28 -5.57 21.64
N SER A 104 10.76 -6.66 22.20
CA SER A 104 11.26 -7.24 23.45
C SER A 104 11.13 -8.77 23.43
N ASN A 105 11.78 -9.44 24.37
CA ASN A 105 11.60 -10.89 24.53
C ASN A 105 10.18 -11.18 25.07
N GLY A 106 9.28 -11.53 24.18
CA GLY A 106 7.86 -11.78 24.51
C GLY A 106 6.98 -10.52 24.38
N GLY A 107 5.89 -10.48 25.15
CA GLY A 107 4.91 -9.38 25.10
C GLY A 107 4.21 -9.28 23.73
N ALA A 108 4.15 -8.07 23.17
CA ALA A 108 3.53 -7.80 21.87
C ALA A 108 4.47 -8.07 20.68
N SER A 109 5.69 -8.61 20.93
CA SER A 109 6.64 -8.93 19.86
C SER A 109 6.42 -10.35 19.33
N LEU A 110 6.58 -10.50 18.03
CA LEU A 110 6.52 -11.80 17.34
C LEU A 110 7.91 -12.44 17.33
N GLN A 111 8.00 -13.70 17.72
CA GLN A 111 9.24 -14.43 17.72
C GLN A 111 9.61 -14.92 16.32
N LEU A 112 10.86 -14.68 15.92
CA LEU A 112 11.50 -15.24 14.76
C LEU A 112 12.42 -16.39 15.22
N ALA A 113 12.09 -17.62 14.87
CA ALA A 113 12.91 -18.77 15.21
C ALA A 113 14.33 -18.62 14.69
N ALA A 114 15.29 -19.24 15.37
CA ALA A 114 16.67 -19.29 14.92
C ALA A 114 16.80 -19.95 13.52
N ASN A 115 17.86 -19.62 12.79
CA ASN A 115 18.23 -20.26 11.53
C ASN A 115 17.13 -20.19 10.45
N GLY A 116 16.59 -19.01 10.20
CA GLY A 116 15.69 -18.76 9.08
C GLY A 116 14.24 -18.42 9.44
N GLY A 117 13.89 -18.31 10.73
CA GLY A 117 12.56 -17.80 11.12
C GLY A 117 12.28 -16.44 10.46
N MET A 118 11.12 -16.27 9.85
CA MET A 118 10.81 -15.11 9.02
C MET A 118 9.44 -14.54 9.37
N PHE A 119 9.34 -13.23 9.30
CA PHE A 119 8.09 -12.49 9.30
C PHE A 119 8.01 -11.66 8.03
N MET A 120 6.84 -11.69 7.41
CA MET A 120 6.50 -10.82 6.28
C MET A 120 5.11 -10.24 6.51
N THR A 121 4.98 -8.95 6.31
CA THR A 121 3.66 -8.30 6.41
C THR A 121 2.70 -8.85 5.36
N PRO A 122 1.45 -9.19 5.74
CA PRO A 122 0.42 -9.57 4.77
C PRO A 122 0.13 -8.45 3.78
N SER A 123 -0.40 -8.81 2.61
CA SER A 123 -0.88 -7.82 1.63
C SER A 123 -1.95 -6.91 2.25
N GLY A 124 -1.81 -5.61 2.05
CA GLY A 124 -2.72 -4.60 2.62
C GLY A 124 -2.46 -4.25 4.09
N TYR A 125 -1.52 -4.91 4.76
CA TYR A 125 -1.10 -4.54 6.10
C TYR A 125 -0.28 -3.25 6.07
N LYS A 126 -0.65 -2.30 6.92
CA LYS A 126 0.10 -1.06 7.11
C LYS A 126 0.71 -1.05 8.50
N PRO A 127 2.04 -1.04 8.64
CA PRO A 127 2.70 -0.94 9.94
C PRO A 127 2.26 0.32 10.70
N ALA A 128 2.03 0.16 12.01
CA ALA A 128 1.61 1.28 12.86
C ALA A 128 2.76 2.21 13.22
N GLY A 129 4.01 1.70 13.16
CA GLY A 129 5.21 2.44 13.51
C GLY A 129 6.46 1.86 12.85
N PRO A 130 7.64 2.39 13.21
CA PRO A 130 8.90 1.82 12.76
C PRO A 130 9.03 0.37 13.23
N ALA A 131 9.45 -0.51 12.33
CA ALA A 131 9.77 -1.87 12.70
C ALA A 131 11.01 -1.89 13.60
N SER A 132 10.98 -2.66 14.69
CA SER A 132 12.09 -2.84 15.61
C SER A 132 12.38 -4.33 15.83
N LEU A 133 13.63 -4.65 16.07
CA LEU A 133 14.13 -6.00 16.29
C LEU A 133 14.82 -6.08 17.65
N TYR A 134 14.63 -7.19 18.34
CA TYR A 134 15.28 -7.49 19.60
C TYR A 134 15.94 -8.88 19.54
N GLY A 135 17.08 -9.01 20.14
CA GLY A 135 17.75 -10.29 20.40
C GLY A 135 18.59 -10.19 21.65
N ALA A 136 18.80 -11.34 22.31
CA ALA A 136 19.52 -11.38 23.58
C ALA A 136 21.01 -11.11 23.45
N THR A 137 21.59 -11.34 22.26
CA THR A 137 23.04 -11.30 22.04
C THR A 137 23.41 -10.28 20.96
N THR A 138 24.46 -9.51 21.20
CA THR A 138 25.07 -8.63 20.21
C THR A 138 25.59 -9.43 19.01
N GLY A 139 25.45 -8.85 17.81
CA GLY A 139 25.96 -9.46 16.57
C GLY A 139 25.05 -10.52 15.95
N GLN A 140 23.84 -10.75 16.48
CA GLN A 140 22.86 -11.64 15.81
C GLN A 140 22.49 -11.10 14.43
N GLY A 141 22.73 -11.90 13.39
CA GLY A 141 22.49 -11.52 12.00
C GLY A 141 21.02 -11.61 11.60
N PHE A 142 20.58 -10.69 10.77
CA PHE A 142 19.26 -10.70 10.16
C PHE A 142 19.28 -10.13 8.74
N ALA A 143 18.34 -10.58 7.91
CA ALA A 143 18.02 -9.92 6.65
C ALA A 143 16.70 -9.17 6.79
N ALA A 144 16.62 -7.96 6.26
CA ALA A 144 15.40 -7.14 6.28
C ALA A 144 15.25 -6.35 4.99
N ARG A 145 14.01 -6.26 4.51
CA ARG A 145 13.63 -5.44 3.35
C ARG A 145 12.31 -4.76 3.61
N ARG A 146 12.14 -3.53 3.10
CA ARG A 146 10.85 -2.81 3.09
C ARG A 146 10.51 -2.32 1.68
N TRP A 147 9.24 -2.06 1.44
CA TRP A 147 8.70 -1.49 0.20
C TRP A 147 7.49 -0.58 0.46
#